data_5e706fa61c664d3d83211d4ef204df00
#
_entry.id   5e706fa61c664d3d83211d4ef204df00
#
_cell.length_a   1.000
_cell.length_b   1.000
_cell.length_c   1.000
_cell.angle_alpha   90.00
_cell.angle_beta   90.00
_cell.angle_gamma   90.00
#
_symmetry.space_group_name_H-M   'P 1'
#
loop_
_entity.id
_entity.type
_entity.pdbx_description
1 polymer ?
#
loop_
_entity_poly.entity_id
_entity_poly.type
_entity_poly.pdbx_seq_one_letter_code
_entity_poly.pdbx_strand_id
1 'polypeptide(L)'
;MITGGIQFVHISVYSLHPPKKTSRGADRKWAVRDVLAEASREPQARLHVPRPRPPILLHGPSLAELEAEIGTIHARSTDAAGRRLRKDASVLLAGVASYPRGGIEYGYWKQCTLEWLQIEFGEHLRTVVEHTDETHPHVHFYVVNPDGGNVKDLHPGFRAAKGAQTPKEQRLAYNTAMRAFQDRFWEHVAGPSGLARLGPGRQRMSRAQWTRVKFGLSAQAALLQRAREITRAKGERDRQMRSFAE
;
A
#
# COMPACT_ATOMS: atom_id res chain seq x y z
N MET A 1 2.48 21.54 14.40
CA MET A 1 2.64 21.94 12.98
C MET A 1 2.35 20.74 12.10
N ILE A 2 1.46 20.86 11.13
CA ILE A 2 1.16 19.78 10.19
C ILE A 2 2.39 19.67 9.26
N THR A 3 3.11 18.56 9.33
CA THR A 3 4.35 18.34 8.55
C THR A 3 4.11 17.99 7.07
N GLY A 4 2.95 18.34 6.53
CA GLY A 4 2.72 18.46 5.08
C GLY A 4 2.41 17.19 4.30
N GLY A 5 2.11 16.06 4.93
CA GLY A 5 1.72 14.82 4.27
C GLY A 5 0.30 14.38 4.59
N ILE A 6 -0.24 13.49 3.73
CA ILE A 6 -1.54 12.87 3.91
C ILE A 6 -1.29 11.40 4.26
N GLN A 7 -2.04 10.87 5.20
CA GLN A 7 -1.99 9.44 5.51
C GLN A 7 -2.31 8.58 4.28
N PHE A 8 -1.69 7.42 4.24
CA PHE A 8 -2.04 6.39 3.28
C PHE A 8 -2.02 5.02 3.96
N VAL A 9 -3.16 4.35 3.97
CA VAL A 9 -3.30 2.94 4.32
C VAL A 9 -4.31 2.29 3.37
N HIS A 10 -3.97 1.13 2.84
CA HIS A 10 -4.82 0.36 1.94
C HIS A 10 -4.73 -1.13 2.26
N ILE A 11 -5.85 -1.85 2.12
CA ILE A 11 -5.93 -3.30 2.28
C ILE A 11 -6.70 -3.94 1.12
N SER A 12 -6.30 -5.14 0.74
CA SER A 12 -6.96 -5.96 -0.28
C SER A 12 -6.85 -7.44 0.08
N VAL A 13 -7.71 -8.25 -0.49
CA VAL A 13 -7.70 -9.71 -0.28
C VAL A 13 -7.29 -10.44 -1.54
N TYR A 14 -6.53 -11.52 -1.37
CA TYR A 14 -5.93 -12.29 -2.44
C TYR A 14 -6.20 -13.78 -2.28
N SER A 15 -6.29 -14.48 -3.40
CA SER A 15 -6.44 -15.94 -3.49
C SER A 15 -5.14 -16.57 -4.00
N LEU A 16 -4.95 -17.87 -3.75
CA LEU A 16 -3.81 -18.61 -4.33
C LEU A 16 -3.85 -18.61 -5.85
N HIS A 17 -5.04 -18.74 -6.43
CA HIS A 17 -5.23 -18.71 -7.88
C HIS A 17 -6.10 -17.52 -8.23
N PRO A 18 -5.64 -16.64 -9.14
CA PRO A 18 -6.42 -15.46 -9.50
C PRO A 18 -7.73 -15.92 -10.15
N PRO A 19 -8.85 -15.24 -9.84
CA PRO A 19 -10.11 -15.55 -10.50
C PRO A 19 -9.97 -15.32 -12.01
N LYS A 20 -10.66 -16.15 -12.80
CA LYS A 20 -10.70 -15.99 -14.27
C LYS A 20 -11.12 -14.58 -14.65
N LYS A 21 -10.51 -14.03 -15.70
CA LYS A 21 -10.91 -12.72 -16.23
C LYS A 21 -12.39 -12.73 -16.59
N THR A 22 -13.11 -11.79 -16.06
CA THR A 22 -14.57 -11.66 -16.31
C THR A 22 -14.91 -10.75 -17.49
N SER A 23 -13.94 -9.94 -17.96
CA SER A 23 -14.13 -9.00 -19.07
C SER A 23 -12.93 -8.98 -20.01
N ARG A 24 -13.21 -8.80 -21.33
CA ARG A 24 -12.18 -8.64 -22.36
C ARG A 24 -11.38 -7.37 -22.10
N GLY A 25 -10.05 -7.48 -21.99
CA GLY A 25 -9.17 -6.33 -21.76
C GLY A 25 -8.94 -5.95 -20.30
N ALA A 26 -9.54 -6.64 -19.34
CA ALA A 26 -9.20 -6.43 -17.91
C ALA A 26 -7.80 -6.96 -17.62
N ASP A 27 -7.03 -6.20 -16.82
CA ASP A 27 -5.74 -6.66 -16.28
C ASP A 27 -5.93 -7.96 -15.48
N ARG A 28 -4.92 -8.83 -15.52
CA ARG A 28 -4.88 -10.03 -14.66
C ARG A 28 -4.93 -9.59 -13.20
N LYS A 29 -5.84 -10.16 -12.43
CA LYS A 29 -5.86 -9.95 -10.98
C LYS A 29 -4.66 -10.65 -10.35
N TRP A 30 -4.05 -9.99 -9.38
CA TRP A 30 -2.95 -10.53 -8.61
C TRP A 30 -3.42 -11.67 -7.71
N ALA A 31 -2.55 -12.67 -7.57
CA ALA A 31 -2.66 -13.76 -6.62
C ALA A 31 -1.70 -13.54 -5.45
N VAL A 32 -1.75 -14.39 -4.43
CA VAL A 32 -0.82 -14.40 -3.31
C VAL A 32 0.63 -14.34 -3.78
N ARG A 33 1.01 -15.21 -4.72
CA ARG A 33 2.37 -15.27 -5.27
C ARG A 33 2.83 -13.95 -5.88
N ASP A 34 1.95 -13.25 -6.61
CA ASP A 34 2.31 -11.97 -7.24
C ASP A 34 2.60 -10.87 -6.19
N VAL A 35 1.78 -10.84 -5.12
CA VAL A 35 1.92 -9.88 -4.02
C VAL A 35 3.22 -10.13 -3.24
N LEU A 36 3.49 -11.39 -2.91
CA LEU A 36 4.69 -11.76 -2.14
C LEU A 36 5.97 -11.63 -2.98
N ALA A 37 5.92 -11.94 -4.28
CA ALA A 37 7.05 -11.73 -5.20
C ALA A 37 7.42 -10.24 -5.33
N GLU A 38 6.43 -9.36 -5.39
CA GLU A 38 6.66 -7.91 -5.41
C GLU A 38 7.29 -7.45 -4.09
N ALA A 39 6.75 -7.87 -2.97
CA ALA A 39 7.27 -7.53 -1.65
C ALA A 39 8.68 -8.11 -1.39
N SER A 40 8.98 -9.30 -1.93
CA SER A 40 10.32 -9.89 -1.87
C SER A 40 11.32 -9.25 -2.83
N ARG A 41 10.87 -8.29 -3.67
CA ARG A 41 11.71 -7.66 -4.70
C ARG A 41 12.26 -8.64 -5.73
N GLU A 42 11.47 -9.65 -6.11
CA GLU A 42 11.85 -10.57 -7.17
C GLU A 42 12.03 -9.84 -8.52
N PRO A 43 12.99 -10.24 -9.36
CA PRO A 43 13.36 -9.47 -10.56
C PRO A 43 12.21 -9.12 -11.49
N GLN A 44 11.28 -10.06 -11.72
CA GLN A 44 10.14 -9.85 -12.63
C GLN A 44 9.02 -9.00 -12.01
N ALA A 45 8.95 -8.92 -10.68
CA ALA A 45 7.89 -8.22 -9.95
C ALA A 45 8.26 -6.77 -9.58
N ARG A 46 9.56 -6.42 -9.61
CA ARG A 46 10.11 -5.15 -9.13
C ARG A 46 10.47 -4.13 -10.22
N LEU A 47 9.97 -4.26 -11.43
CA LEU A 47 10.34 -3.41 -12.59
C LEU A 47 10.14 -1.90 -12.36
N HIS A 48 9.28 -1.53 -11.40
CA HIS A 48 9.02 -0.14 -11.02
C HIS A 48 10.03 0.43 -10.01
N VAL A 49 10.91 -0.41 -9.44
CA VAL A 49 11.91 -0.01 -8.43
C VAL A 49 13.30 0.05 -9.06
N PRO A 50 13.87 1.24 -9.29
CA PRO A 50 15.16 1.38 -10.01
C PRO A 50 16.35 0.78 -9.25
N ARG A 51 16.34 0.84 -7.92
CA ARG A 51 17.42 0.37 -7.04
C ARG A 51 16.84 -0.46 -5.91
N PRO A 52 16.39 -1.69 -6.19
CA PRO A 52 15.73 -2.52 -5.20
C PRO A 52 16.68 -2.92 -4.07
N ARG A 53 16.14 -2.93 -2.86
CA ARG A 53 16.78 -3.44 -1.65
C ARG A 53 15.95 -4.58 -1.09
N PRO A 54 16.55 -5.56 -0.43
CA PRO A 54 15.78 -6.57 0.30
C PRO A 54 14.83 -5.92 1.29
N PRO A 55 13.61 -6.47 1.47
CA PRO A 55 12.69 -6.01 2.50
C PRO A 55 13.28 -6.23 3.88
N ILE A 56 13.00 -5.32 4.80
CA ILE A 56 13.38 -5.46 6.22
C ILE A 56 12.21 -6.12 6.94
N LEU A 57 12.44 -7.30 7.51
CA LEU A 57 11.43 -7.99 8.31
C LEU A 57 11.25 -7.26 9.65
N LEU A 58 10.04 -6.82 9.94
CA LEU A 58 9.68 -6.12 11.17
C LEU A 58 8.92 -7.01 12.16
N HIS A 59 8.16 -7.99 11.66
CA HIS A 59 7.36 -8.90 12.49
C HIS A 59 7.08 -10.21 11.76
N GLY A 60 7.07 -11.31 12.52
CA GLY A 60 6.63 -12.63 12.07
C GLY A 60 7.61 -13.37 11.17
N PRO A 61 7.14 -14.41 10.45
CA PRO A 61 7.96 -15.21 9.54
C PRO A 61 8.36 -14.43 8.28
N SER A 62 9.35 -14.92 7.56
CA SER A 62 9.74 -14.42 6.24
C SER A 62 8.61 -14.56 5.22
N LEU A 63 8.70 -13.81 4.11
CA LEU A 63 7.68 -13.88 3.05
C LEU A 63 7.61 -15.28 2.39
N ALA A 64 8.73 -16.01 2.33
CA ALA A 64 8.76 -17.39 1.81
C ALA A 64 8.07 -18.37 2.78
N GLU A 65 8.32 -18.26 4.07
CA GLU A 65 7.64 -19.06 5.09
C GLU A 65 6.13 -18.73 5.14
N LEU A 66 5.77 -17.46 5.00
CA LEU A 66 4.37 -17.03 4.91
C LEU A 66 3.67 -17.66 3.69
N GLU A 67 4.32 -17.69 2.52
CA GLU A 67 3.76 -18.32 1.31
C GLU A 67 3.49 -19.83 1.54
N ALA A 68 4.44 -20.53 2.14
CA ALA A 68 4.30 -21.95 2.47
C ALA A 68 3.18 -22.18 3.50
N GLU A 69 3.08 -21.32 4.52
CA GLU A 69 2.02 -21.37 5.53
C GLU A 69 0.64 -21.19 4.90
N ILE A 70 0.47 -20.19 4.03
CA ILE A 70 -0.80 -19.94 3.31
C ILE A 70 -1.21 -21.16 2.49
N GLY A 71 -0.27 -21.81 1.80
CA GLY A 71 -0.51 -23.04 1.05
C GLY A 71 -1.03 -24.16 1.95
N THR A 72 -0.40 -24.36 3.09
CA THR A 72 -0.79 -25.36 4.10
C THR A 72 -2.18 -25.06 4.70
N ILE A 73 -2.43 -23.82 5.08
CA ILE A 73 -3.74 -23.39 5.60
C ILE A 73 -4.83 -23.65 4.57
N HIS A 74 -4.63 -23.22 3.32
CA HIS A 74 -5.61 -23.44 2.25
C HIS A 74 -5.90 -24.93 2.00
N ALA A 75 -4.88 -25.77 2.03
CA ALA A 75 -5.04 -27.21 1.80
C ALA A 75 -5.96 -27.90 2.84
N ARG A 76 -5.93 -27.44 4.08
CA ARG A 76 -6.75 -27.97 5.19
C ARG A 76 -8.06 -27.23 5.41
N SER A 77 -8.25 -26.06 4.78
CA SER A 77 -9.42 -25.21 5.01
C SER A 77 -10.67 -25.75 4.36
N THR A 78 -11.78 -25.61 5.07
CA THR A 78 -13.14 -25.91 4.59
C THR A 78 -14.04 -24.67 4.61
N ASP A 79 -15.12 -24.72 3.81
CA ASP A 79 -16.18 -23.70 3.86
C ASP A 79 -17.15 -24.00 5.03
N ALA A 80 -18.14 -23.13 5.24
CA ALA A 80 -19.14 -23.29 6.31
C ALA A 80 -19.96 -24.58 6.19
N ALA A 81 -19.96 -25.24 5.04
CA ALA A 81 -20.63 -26.53 4.81
C ALA A 81 -19.66 -27.73 4.94
N GLY A 82 -18.43 -27.52 5.44
CA GLY A 82 -17.42 -28.53 5.62
C GLY A 82 -16.76 -29.02 4.31
N ARG A 83 -17.04 -28.37 3.18
CA ARG A 83 -16.44 -28.71 1.88
C ARG A 83 -15.10 -28.00 1.73
N ARG A 84 -14.17 -28.64 1.01
CA ARG A 84 -12.86 -28.04 0.71
C ARG A 84 -13.00 -26.63 0.14
N LEU A 85 -12.17 -25.72 0.63
CA LEU A 85 -12.18 -24.32 0.18
C LEU A 85 -11.89 -24.23 -1.32
N ARG A 86 -12.61 -23.35 -2.02
CA ARG A 86 -12.41 -23.14 -3.47
C ARG A 86 -11.03 -22.56 -3.74
N LYS A 87 -10.43 -22.92 -4.88
CA LYS A 87 -9.10 -22.44 -5.31
C LYS A 87 -9.02 -20.90 -5.45
N ASP A 88 -10.15 -20.25 -5.72
CA ASP A 88 -10.26 -18.80 -5.86
C ASP A 88 -10.77 -18.09 -4.59
N ALA A 89 -10.88 -18.82 -3.46
CA ALA A 89 -11.20 -18.23 -2.17
C ALA A 89 -10.06 -17.33 -1.69
N SER A 90 -10.42 -16.21 -1.05
CA SER A 90 -9.44 -15.29 -0.50
C SER A 90 -8.81 -15.87 0.77
N VAL A 91 -7.49 -15.99 0.78
CA VAL A 91 -6.71 -16.61 1.87
C VAL A 91 -5.67 -15.68 2.48
N LEU A 92 -5.39 -14.56 1.84
CA LEU A 92 -4.48 -13.52 2.30
C LEU A 92 -5.18 -12.17 2.26
N LEU A 93 -5.13 -11.42 3.37
CA LEU A 93 -5.34 -9.99 3.37
C LEU A 93 -3.96 -9.35 3.41
N ALA A 94 -3.64 -8.57 2.38
CA ALA A 94 -2.41 -7.80 2.33
C ALA A 94 -2.74 -6.31 2.37
N GLY A 95 -1.91 -5.57 3.08
CA GLY A 95 -2.05 -4.13 3.18
C GLY A 95 -0.73 -3.40 3.04
N VAL A 96 -0.83 -2.11 2.79
CA VAL A 96 0.30 -1.19 2.72
C VAL A 96 -0.05 0.10 3.43
N ALA A 97 0.88 0.58 4.25
CA ALA A 97 0.85 1.92 4.84
C ALA A 97 2.11 2.66 4.40
N SER A 98 1.96 3.90 3.91
CA SER A 98 3.09 4.68 3.39
C SER A 98 3.26 5.98 4.16
N TYR A 99 4.53 6.38 4.34
CA TYR A 99 4.90 7.63 4.96
C TYR A 99 5.39 8.65 3.91
N PRO A 100 5.06 9.94 4.04
CA PRO A 100 5.50 10.96 3.09
C PRO A 100 7.03 11.08 3.05
N ARG A 101 7.58 11.33 1.86
CA ARG A 101 9.01 11.56 1.68
C ARG A 101 9.48 12.78 2.49
N GLY A 102 10.60 12.63 3.20
CA GLY A 102 11.23 13.73 3.96
C GLY A 102 10.56 14.04 5.29
N GLY A 103 9.61 13.25 5.73
CA GLY A 103 9.02 13.39 7.06
C GLY A 103 10.04 13.01 8.15
N ILE A 104 10.07 13.79 9.23
CA ILE A 104 11.06 13.67 10.32
C ILE A 104 10.71 12.52 11.25
N GLU A 105 9.43 12.20 11.38
CA GLU A 105 8.88 11.25 12.37
C GLU A 105 8.71 9.82 11.85
N TYR A 106 9.45 9.43 10.81
CA TYR A 106 9.28 8.10 10.20
C TYR A 106 9.47 6.94 11.19
N GLY A 107 10.47 7.03 12.07
CA GLY A 107 10.72 6.00 13.09
C GLY A 107 9.55 5.85 14.05
N TYR A 108 9.02 6.96 14.55
CA TYR A 108 7.85 6.99 15.42
C TYR A 108 6.60 6.48 14.71
N TRP A 109 6.34 6.98 13.49
CA TRP A 109 5.22 6.50 12.65
C TRP A 109 5.27 4.99 12.42
N LYS A 110 6.46 4.44 12.15
CA LYS A 110 6.66 3.00 11.94
C LYS A 110 6.33 2.20 13.19
N GLN A 111 6.79 2.65 14.35
CA GLN A 111 6.48 2.01 15.62
C GLN A 111 4.96 2.03 15.90
N CYS A 112 4.31 3.18 15.80
CA CYS A 112 2.87 3.31 15.94
C CYS A 112 2.11 2.42 14.93
N THR A 113 2.62 2.29 13.69
CA THR A 113 2.03 1.41 12.69
C THR A 113 2.06 -0.05 13.13
N LEU A 114 3.19 -0.54 13.64
CA LEU A 114 3.32 -1.91 14.13
C LEU A 114 2.37 -2.19 15.31
N GLU A 115 2.36 -1.32 16.30
CA GLU A 115 1.49 -1.43 17.47
C GLU A 115 0.01 -1.44 17.07
N TRP A 116 -0.38 -0.52 16.18
CA TRP A 116 -1.75 -0.46 15.67
C TRP A 116 -2.14 -1.71 14.88
N LEU A 117 -1.25 -2.25 14.03
CA LEU A 117 -1.51 -3.49 13.29
C LEU A 117 -1.72 -4.68 14.22
N GLN A 118 -0.97 -4.76 15.32
CA GLN A 118 -1.15 -5.80 16.34
C GLN A 118 -2.50 -5.66 17.05
N ILE A 119 -2.94 -4.44 17.34
CA ILE A 119 -4.26 -4.17 17.94
C ILE A 119 -5.39 -4.50 16.95
N GLU A 120 -5.27 -4.07 15.69
CA GLU A 120 -6.34 -4.20 14.68
C GLU A 120 -6.53 -5.66 14.22
N PHE A 121 -5.44 -6.45 14.11
CA PHE A 121 -5.47 -7.80 13.55
C PHE A 121 -5.10 -8.92 14.53
N GLY A 122 -4.49 -8.59 15.68
CA GLY A 122 -4.14 -9.56 16.72
C GLY A 122 -3.30 -10.72 16.17
N GLU A 123 -3.67 -11.94 16.54
CA GLU A 123 -3.01 -13.19 16.11
C GLU A 123 -3.06 -13.48 14.61
N HIS A 124 -3.96 -12.81 13.89
CA HIS A 124 -4.07 -12.92 12.44
C HIS A 124 -2.98 -12.15 11.70
N LEU A 125 -2.30 -11.18 12.35
CA LEU A 125 -1.14 -10.48 11.78
C LEU A 125 0.05 -11.44 11.73
N ARG A 126 0.46 -11.84 10.52
CA ARG A 126 1.51 -12.85 10.36
C ARG A 126 2.86 -12.26 10.03
N THR A 127 2.93 -11.37 9.05
CA THR A 127 4.21 -10.82 8.60
C THR A 127 4.09 -9.34 8.34
N VAL A 128 5.10 -8.58 8.74
CA VAL A 128 5.24 -7.17 8.40
C VAL A 128 6.64 -6.92 7.89
N VAL A 129 6.74 -6.29 6.71
CA VAL A 129 8.03 -5.91 6.10
C VAL A 129 8.05 -4.43 5.75
N GLU A 130 9.24 -3.84 5.81
CA GLU A 130 9.49 -2.44 5.47
C GLU A 130 10.24 -2.35 4.14
N HIS A 131 9.82 -1.40 3.30
CA HIS A 131 10.53 -0.98 2.11
C HIS A 131 10.98 0.48 2.22
N THR A 132 12.26 0.72 1.93
CA THR A 132 12.88 2.06 1.95
C THR A 132 13.54 2.41 0.61
N ASP A 133 13.32 1.61 -0.41
CA ASP A 133 13.95 1.69 -1.73
C ASP A 133 13.09 2.45 -2.76
N GLU A 134 11.92 2.91 -2.36
CA GLU A 134 11.02 3.74 -3.16
C GLU A 134 10.97 5.20 -2.67
N THR A 135 10.25 6.04 -3.41
CA THR A 135 10.09 7.47 -3.08
C THR A 135 9.49 7.70 -1.70
N HIS A 136 8.54 6.84 -1.32
CA HIS A 136 7.88 6.88 -0.02
C HIS A 136 8.23 5.60 0.74
N PRO A 137 8.89 5.69 1.90
CA PRO A 137 9.07 4.51 2.74
C PRO A 137 7.70 3.99 3.16
N HIS A 138 7.56 2.68 3.18
CA HIS A 138 6.27 2.05 3.45
C HIS A 138 6.42 0.69 4.11
N VAL A 139 5.35 0.27 4.75
CA VAL A 139 5.23 -1.00 5.44
C VAL A 139 4.17 -1.83 4.73
N HIS A 140 4.54 -3.04 4.29
CA HIS A 140 3.58 -4.05 3.89
C HIS A 140 3.26 -4.95 5.06
N PHE A 141 2.00 -5.32 5.20
CA PHE A 141 1.56 -6.23 6.25
C PHE A 141 0.61 -7.29 5.68
N TYR A 142 0.68 -8.47 6.29
CA TYR A 142 0.02 -9.67 5.81
C TYR A 142 -0.73 -10.33 6.94
N VAL A 143 -2.02 -10.58 6.68
CA VAL A 143 -2.98 -11.13 7.64
C VAL A 143 -3.56 -12.40 7.05
N VAL A 144 -3.55 -13.47 7.83
CA VAL A 144 -4.14 -14.76 7.47
C VAL A 144 -5.06 -15.24 8.58
N ASN A 145 -5.94 -16.17 8.26
CA ASN A 145 -6.71 -16.88 9.28
C ASN A 145 -6.03 -18.22 9.55
N PRO A 146 -5.32 -18.38 10.69
CA PRO A 146 -4.59 -19.60 11.00
C PRO A 146 -5.52 -20.84 11.13
N ASP A 147 -6.77 -20.63 11.51
CA ASP A 147 -7.77 -21.69 11.61
C ASP A 147 -8.36 -22.09 10.26
N GLY A 148 -7.99 -21.37 9.20
CA GLY A 148 -8.52 -21.56 7.85
C GLY A 148 -9.79 -20.75 7.58
N GLY A 149 -10.39 -20.99 6.42
CA GLY A 149 -11.56 -20.24 5.98
C GLY A 149 -11.23 -19.00 5.12
N ASN A 150 -12.25 -18.18 4.88
CA ASN A 150 -12.12 -17.04 3.98
C ASN A 150 -11.65 -15.79 4.75
N VAL A 151 -10.49 -15.27 4.41
CA VAL A 151 -9.91 -14.07 5.03
C VAL A 151 -10.75 -12.79 4.86
N LYS A 152 -11.78 -12.80 4.01
CA LYS A 152 -12.73 -11.69 3.89
C LYS A 152 -13.45 -11.36 5.22
N ASP A 153 -13.59 -12.33 6.12
CA ASP A 153 -14.18 -12.09 7.42
C ASP A 153 -13.28 -11.25 8.35
N LEU A 154 -11.98 -11.19 8.05
CA LEU A 154 -11.02 -10.30 8.73
C LEU A 154 -10.96 -8.89 8.09
N HIS A 155 -11.48 -8.73 6.88
CA HIS A 155 -11.47 -7.45 6.18
C HIS A 155 -12.67 -6.59 6.63
N PRO A 156 -12.46 -5.39 7.24
CA PRO A 156 -13.54 -4.58 7.83
C PRO A 156 -14.71 -4.35 6.87
N GLY A 157 -14.42 -3.98 5.62
CA GLY A 157 -15.44 -3.68 4.62
C GLY A 157 -16.28 -4.92 4.22
N PHE A 158 -15.64 -6.07 3.99
CA PHE A 158 -16.38 -7.29 3.63
C PHE A 158 -17.17 -7.83 4.82
N ARG A 159 -16.62 -7.77 6.03
CA ARG A 159 -17.33 -8.17 7.26
C ARG A 159 -18.60 -7.35 7.45
N ALA A 160 -18.51 -6.03 7.30
CA ALA A 160 -19.66 -5.13 7.42
C ALA A 160 -20.72 -5.37 6.34
N ALA A 161 -20.30 -5.67 5.12
CA ALA A 161 -21.20 -5.92 4.00
C ALA A 161 -21.93 -7.26 4.07
N LYS A 162 -21.43 -8.23 4.85
CA LYS A 162 -21.96 -9.61 4.91
C LYS A 162 -23.41 -9.69 5.39
N GLY A 163 -23.86 -8.77 6.26
CA GLY A 163 -25.21 -8.74 6.82
C GLY A 163 -26.24 -7.92 5.99
N ALA A 164 -25.81 -7.23 4.96
CA ALA A 164 -26.68 -6.34 4.20
C ALA A 164 -27.46 -7.07 3.09
N GLN A 165 -28.74 -6.70 2.91
CA GLN A 165 -29.68 -7.42 2.06
C GLN A 165 -29.59 -7.02 0.58
N THR A 166 -29.24 -5.76 0.29
CA THR A 166 -29.17 -5.23 -1.07
C THR A 166 -27.75 -4.83 -1.47
N PRO A 167 -27.42 -4.85 -2.78
CA PRO A 167 -26.11 -4.37 -3.27
C PRO A 167 -25.80 -2.92 -2.87
N LYS A 168 -26.82 -2.06 -2.73
CA LYS A 168 -26.66 -0.68 -2.28
C LYS A 168 -26.24 -0.62 -0.81
N GLU A 169 -26.92 -1.37 0.03
CA GLU A 169 -26.58 -1.48 1.47
C GLU A 169 -25.21 -2.11 1.67
N GLN A 170 -24.89 -3.18 0.94
CA GLN A 170 -23.56 -3.81 0.99
C GLN A 170 -22.45 -2.81 0.67
N ARG A 171 -22.62 -2.02 -0.38
CA ARG A 171 -21.65 -0.99 -0.75
C ARG A 171 -21.56 0.13 0.28
N LEU A 172 -22.69 0.54 0.86
CA LEU A 172 -22.71 1.57 1.93
C LEU A 172 -21.99 1.07 3.16
N ALA A 173 -22.34 -0.13 3.66
CA ALA A 173 -21.71 -0.76 4.81
C ALA A 173 -20.20 -0.95 4.63
N TYR A 174 -19.79 -1.46 3.45
CA TYR A 174 -18.38 -1.58 3.09
C TYR A 174 -17.64 -0.23 3.15
N ASN A 175 -18.17 0.80 2.49
CA ASN A 175 -17.54 2.11 2.45
C ASN A 175 -17.46 2.78 3.83
N THR A 176 -18.50 2.61 4.65
CA THR A 176 -18.54 3.15 6.02
C THR A 176 -17.49 2.46 6.88
N ALA A 177 -17.39 1.13 6.82
CA ALA A 177 -16.38 0.38 7.57
C ALA A 177 -14.95 0.71 7.12
N MET A 178 -14.73 0.92 5.82
CA MET A 178 -13.41 1.32 5.31
C MET A 178 -13.02 2.76 5.71
N ARG A 179 -13.98 3.67 5.82
CA ARG A 179 -13.71 5.00 6.38
C ARG A 179 -13.31 4.88 7.85
N ALA A 180 -14.08 4.13 8.64
CA ALA A 180 -13.77 3.91 10.05
C ALA A 180 -12.40 3.24 10.26
N PHE A 181 -12.02 2.28 9.39
CA PHE A 181 -10.68 1.70 9.40
C PHE A 181 -9.58 2.75 9.18
N GLN A 182 -9.77 3.64 8.21
CA GLN A 182 -8.82 4.71 7.95
C GLN A 182 -8.84 5.80 9.04
N ASP A 183 -9.98 6.03 9.71
CA ASP A 183 -10.10 6.96 10.84
C ASP A 183 -9.29 6.43 12.03
N ARG A 184 -9.42 5.14 12.38
CA ARG A 184 -8.61 4.51 13.43
C ARG A 184 -7.10 4.55 13.12
N PHE A 185 -6.71 4.31 11.87
CA PHE A 185 -5.31 4.46 11.47
C PHE A 185 -4.82 5.90 11.65
N TRP A 186 -5.65 6.87 11.34
CA TRP A 186 -5.29 8.28 11.56
C TRP A 186 -5.17 8.61 13.05
N GLU A 187 -6.12 8.20 13.84
CA GLU A 187 -6.15 8.47 15.28
C GLU A 187 -4.93 7.90 16.01
N HIS A 188 -4.55 6.68 15.66
CA HIS A 188 -3.48 5.95 16.37
C HIS A 188 -2.09 6.09 15.74
N VAL A 189 -1.98 6.40 14.46
CA VAL A 189 -0.72 6.39 13.73
C VAL A 189 -0.42 7.71 13.05
N ALA A 190 -1.26 8.11 12.10
CA ALA A 190 -0.95 9.19 11.19
C ALA A 190 -1.08 10.57 11.84
N GLY A 191 -2.12 10.78 12.65
CA GLY A 191 -2.35 12.03 13.39
C GLY A 191 -1.23 12.33 14.39
N PRO A 192 -0.87 11.40 15.30
CA PRO A 192 0.28 11.56 16.18
C PRO A 192 1.61 11.84 15.45
N SER A 193 1.76 11.30 14.24
CA SER A 193 2.94 11.54 13.37
C SER A 193 2.82 12.82 12.53
N GLY A 194 1.83 13.69 12.79
CA GLY A 194 1.67 14.98 12.11
C GLY A 194 1.10 14.91 10.69
N LEU A 195 0.46 13.80 10.30
CA LEU A 195 -0.14 13.64 8.98
C LEU A 195 -1.62 14.04 8.97
N ALA A 196 -2.06 14.62 7.86
CA ALA A 196 -3.47 14.93 7.66
C ALA A 196 -4.29 13.66 7.34
N ARG A 197 -5.52 13.60 7.87
CA ARG A 197 -6.45 12.50 7.59
C ARG A 197 -6.93 12.49 6.14
N LEU A 198 -7.25 13.65 5.62
CA LEU A 198 -7.78 13.86 4.27
C LEU A 198 -6.90 14.85 3.53
N GLY A 199 -6.64 14.54 2.28
CA GLY A 199 -6.02 15.46 1.36
C GLY A 199 -7.03 16.37 0.67
N PRO A 200 -6.54 17.37 -0.10
CA PRO A 200 -7.40 18.12 -0.99
C PRO A 200 -8.18 17.15 -1.89
N GLY A 201 -9.47 17.39 -2.03
CA GLY A 201 -10.37 16.54 -2.84
C GLY A 201 -9.78 16.35 -4.23
N ARG A 202 -9.24 15.17 -4.51
CA ARG A 202 -8.69 14.85 -5.81
C ARG A 202 -9.76 14.24 -6.68
N GLN A 203 -9.84 14.68 -7.92
CA GLN A 203 -10.66 14.05 -8.93
C GLN A 203 -10.22 12.59 -9.08
N ARG A 204 -11.17 11.65 -9.04
CA ARG A 204 -10.88 10.23 -9.28
C ARG A 204 -10.37 10.08 -10.71
N MET A 205 -9.14 9.62 -10.85
CA MET A 205 -8.51 9.34 -12.13
C MET A 205 -8.31 7.85 -12.29
N SER A 206 -8.45 7.34 -13.51
CA SER A 206 -7.98 6.01 -13.86
C SER A 206 -6.44 5.95 -13.75
N ARG A 207 -5.87 4.75 -13.61
CA ARG A 207 -4.40 4.57 -13.58
C ARG A 207 -3.74 5.18 -14.83
N ALA A 208 -4.34 5.03 -15.99
CA ALA A 208 -3.85 5.62 -17.24
C ALA A 208 -3.89 7.15 -17.21
N GLN A 209 -4.96 7.76 -16.72
CA GLN A 209 -5.05 9.21 -16.54
C GLN A 209 -4.01 9.72 -15.55
N TRP A 210 -3.87 9.05 -14.39
CA TRP A 210 -2.86 9.40 -13.40
C TRP A 210 -1.43 9.32 -13.97
N THR A 211 -1.12 8.27 -14.72
CA THR A 211 0.18 8.11 -15.37
C THR A 211 0.47 9.27 -16.32
N ARG A 212 -0.49 9.68 -17.14
CA ARG A 212 -0.35 10.86 -18.04
C ARG A 212 -0.09 12.15 -17.27
N VAL A 213 -0.86 12.39 -16.19
CA VAL A 213 -0.69 13.57 -15.32
C VAL A 213 0.69 13.55 -14.66
N LYS A 214 1.12 12.39 -14.14
CA LYS A 214 2.44 12.21 -13.52
C LYS A 214 3.57 12.52 -14.50
N PHE A 215 3.50 12.03 -15.74
CA PHE A 215 4.48 12.35 -16.78
C PHE A 215 4.49 13.84 -17.12
N GLY A 216 3.34 14.46 -17.28
CA GLY A 216 3.22 15.90 -17.52
C GLY A 216 3.85 16.74 -16.40
N LEU A 217 3.55 16.41 -15.14
CA LEU A 217 4.12 17.07 -13.96
C LEU A 217 5.65 16.86 -13.86
N SER A 218 6.13 15.66 -14.17
CA SER A 218 7.56 15.37 -14.16
C SER A 218 8.31 16.15 -15.26
N ALA A 219 7.74 16.25 -16.46
CA ALA A 219 8.29 17.05 -17.54
C ALA A 219 8.31 18.54 -17.19
N GLN A 220 7.24 19.06 -16.60
CA GLN A 220 7.17 20.44 -16.14
C GLN A 220 8.18 20.75 -15.03
N ALA A 221 8.35 19.83 -14.06
CA ALA A 221 9.36 19.97 -13.01
C ALA A 221 10.77 19.99 -13.58
N ALA A 222 11.08 19.13 -14.55
CA ALA A 222 12.38 19.12 -15.23
C ALA A 222 12.64 20.42 -16.00
N LEU A 223 11.64 20.97 -16.69
CA LEU A 223 11.75 22.27 -17.38
C LEU A 223 12.00 23.41 -16.39
N LEU A 224 11.30 23.45 -15.26
CA LEU A 224 11.50 24.45 -14.22
C LEU A 224 12.88 24.36 -13.59
N GLN A 225 13.38 23.14 -13.36
CA GLN A 225 14.74 22.93 -12.86
C GLN A 225 15.77 23.44 -13.84
N ARG A 226 15.65 23.11 -15.12
CA ARG A 226 16.53 23.58 -16.18
C ARG A 226 16.51 25.11 -16.32
N ALA A 227 15.34 25.73 -16.22
CA ALA A 227 15.21 27.20 -16.22
C ALA A 227 15.96 27.84 -15.04
N ARG A 228 15.85 27.27 -13.83
CA ARG A 228 16.58 27.73 -12.64
C ARG A 228 18.10 27.62 -12.81
N GLU A 229 18.58 26.52 -13.38
CA GLU A 229 20.01 26.30 -13.67
C GLU A 229 20.56 27.34 -14.66
N ILE A 230 19.80 27.62 -15.73
CA ILE A 230 20.16 28.67 -16.71
C ILE A 230 20.20 30.04 -16.04
N THR A 231 19.21 30.39 -15.23
CA THR A 231 19.16 31.67 -14.52
C THR A 231 20.34 31.82 -13.55
N ARG A 232 20.70 30.74 -12.85
CA ARG A 232 21.83 30.73 -11.93
C ARG A 232 23.16 30.92 -12.69
N ALA A 233 23.36 30.15 -13.76
CA ALA A 233 24.57 30.26 -14.60
C ALA A 233 24.72 31.65 -15.21
N LYS A 234 23.61 32.28 -15.65
CA LYS A 234 23.61 33.65 -16.12
C LYS A 234 24.02 34.63 -15.03
N GLY A 235 23.46 34.52 -13.83
CA GLY A 235 23.80 35.37 -12.70
C GLY A 235 25.28 35.22 -12.22
N GLU A 236 25.85 34.02 -12.34
CA GLU A 236 27.25 33.75 -12.05
C GLU A 236 28.15 34.42 -13.10
N ARG A 237 27.80 34.32 -14.39
CA ARG A 237 28.48 34.95 -15.51
C ARG A 237 28.47 36.47 -15.43
N ASP A 238 27.33 37.05 -15.10
CA ASP A 238 27.17 38.49 -14.93
C ASP A 238 28.02 39.03 -13.75
N ARG A 239 28.13 38.25 -12.65
CA ARG A 239 29.03 38.57 -11.54
C ARG A 239 30.50 38.52 -11.91
N GLN A 240 30.92 37.49 -12.64
CA GLN A 240 32.31 37.38 -13.15
C GLN A 240 32.65 38.53 -14.07
N MET A 241 31.77 38.90 -15.00
CA MET A 241 32.02 40.03 -15.92
C MET A 241 32.16 41.35 -15.16
N ARG A 242 31.41 41.59 -14.08
CA ARG A 242 31.57 42.80 -13.27
C ARG A 242 32.90 42.85 -12.52
N SER A 243 33.37 41.70 -12.00
CA SER A 243 34.66 41.61 -11.29
C SER A 243 35.88 41.76 -12.19
N PHE A 244 35.73 41.65 -13.50
CA PHE A 244 36.80 41.94 -14.48
C PHE A 244 36.81 43.38 -14.98
N ALA A 245 35.77 44.18 -14.66
CA ALA A 245 35.62 45.56 -15.07
C ALA A 245 36.00 46.57 -13.98
N GLU A 246 36.27 46.09 -12.77
CA GLU A 246 36.92 46.82 -11.64
C GLU A 246 38.41 46.57 -11.59
#